data_29b98bab721de45e57f772c197dd81b7
#
_entry.id   29b98bab721de45e57f772c197dd81b7
#
_cell.length_a   1.000
_cell.length_b   1.000
_cell.length_c   1.000
_cell.angle_alpha   90.00
_cell.angle_beta   90.00
_cell.angle_gamma   90.00
#
_symmetry.space_group_name_H-M   'P 1'
#
loop_
_entity.id
_entity.type
_entity.pdbx_description
1 polymer ?
#
loop_
_entity_poly.entity_id
_entity_poly.type
_entity_poly.pdbx_seq_one_letter_code
_entity_poly.pdbx_strand_id
1 'polypeptide(L)'
;MSQLTVASYLMGIPPGNSNQEKPKIIHNFIKGVNAVGDKGAVVTGWHAMNTDVAVIQGFVHHNSKNTRHLRLRKDVYDNQINRGKRCMIVDANLFLAYDKGNTHGYLRYSYDGIFPTTGEYCYDTPDPSRWNRMKTQLKIDVKPWNLDNGPTVLICCQRDGGWSMDGEGVVVWLVKTINEIRTYTDRQIIIRFHPGDKKVRDHVRELAKYKISKIRISSNQDIMQDFALAKCVINYNSSPAIVSTIEGIPTIQLDPMRSQAKEVVSHSLKQIETPQMFDREPWLRKLAQCHWTLDELATGEAWRHMRKWA
;
A
#
# COMPACT_ATOMS: atom_id res chain seq x y z
N MET A 1 -27.71 -1.38 -17.64
CA MET A 1 -27.39 -1.08 -16.22
C MET A 1 -27.96 0.29 -15.89
N SER A 2 -28.49 0.49 -14.68
CA SER A 2 -28.95 1.80 -14.21
C SER A 2 -27.81 2.80 -14.17
N GLN A 3 -28.11 4.07 -14.40
CA GLN A 3 -27.16 5.17 -14.27
C GLN A 3 -26.81 5.38 -12.81
N LEU A 4 -25.50 5.39 -12.48
CA LEU A 4 -25.00 5.63 -11.14
C LEU A 4 -24.71 7.11 -10.89
N THR A 5 -24.83 7.52 -9.62
CA THR A 5 -24.40 8.83 -9.14
C THR A 5 -23.08 8.70 -8.38
N VAL A 6 -22.09 9.55 -8.71
CA VAL A 6 -20.74 9.48 -8.14
C VAL A 6 -20.28 10.85 -7.67
N ALA A 7 -19.82 10.95 -6.42
CA ALA A 7 -19.26 12.19 -5.85
C ALA A 7 -17.78 12.02 -5.49
N SER A 8 -16.91 12.89 -5.98
CA SER A 8 -15.48 12.90 -5.68
C SER A 8 -15.09 14.16 -4.90
N TYR A 9 -14.44 13.99 -3.74
CA TYR A 9 -14.31 15.03 -2.70
C TYR A 9 -12.97 15.75 -2.75
N LEU A 10 -12.96 16.95 -3.32
CA LEU A 10 -11.75 17.79 -3.43
C LEU A 10 -11.25 18.27 -2.07
N MET A 11 -12.16 18.68 -1.17
CA MET A 11 -11.80 19.21 0.15
C MET A 11 -11.28 18.16 1.13
N GLY A 12 -11.38 16.88 0.79
CA GLY A 12 -10.71 15.78 1.50
C GLY A 12 -9.18 15.80 1.35
N ILE A 13 -8.61 16.60 0.44
CA ILE A 13 -7.17 16.73 0.23
C ILE A 13 -6.59 17.69 1.28
N PRO A 14 -5.42 17.37 1.90
CA PRO A 14 -4.79 18.26 2.87
C PRO A 14 -4.46 19.62 2.26
N PRO A 15 -4.75 20.75 2.94
CA PRO A 15 -4.35 22.06 2.48
C PRO A 15 -2.82 22.18 2.44
N GLY A 16 -2.29 23.00 1.52
CA GLY A 16 -0.85 23.22 1.37
C GLY A 16 -0.09 22.05 0.73
N ASN A 17 -0.75 20.99 0.34
CA ASN A 17 -0.13 19.92 -0.43
C ASN A 17 -0.07 20.36 -1.89
N SER A 18 1.08 20.92 -2.28
CA SER A 18 1.36 21.44 -3.64
C SER A 18 1.48 20.34 -4.71
N ASN A 19 1.29 19.07 -4.34
CA ASN A 19 1.25 17.99 -5.30
C ASN A 19 0.03 18.16 -6.21
N GLN A 20 0.25 18.72 -7.40
CA GLN A 20 -0.79 19.02 -8.39
C GLN A 20 -1.52 17.77 -8.90
N GLU A 21 -0.98 16.57 -8.68
CA GLU A 21 -1.63 15.32 -9.06
C GLU A 21 -2.87 15.02 -8.20
N LYS A 22 -2.87 15.40 -6.93
CA LYS A 22 -4.00 15.08 -6.03
C LYS A 22 -5.33 15.68 -6.45
N PRO A 23 -5.42 16.97 -6.78
CA PRO A 23 -6.64 17.53 -7.40
C PRO A 23 -6.99 16.87 -8.74
N LYS A 24 -5.98 16.56 -9.58
CA LYS A 24 -6.21 15.88 -10.85
C LYS A 24 -6.87 14.51 -10.68
N ILE A 25 -6.52 13.75 -9.64
CA ILE A 25 -7.16 12.47 -9.34
C ILE A 25 -8.69 12.65 -9.22
N ILE A 26 -9.10 13.62 -8.43
CA ILE A 26 -10.52 13.93 -8.16
C ILE A 26 -11.24 14.31 -9.46
N HIS A 27 -10.66 15.22 -10.23
CA HIS A 27 -11.24 15.71 -11.47
C HIS A 27 -11.26 14.65 -12.58
N ASN A 28 -10.16 13.90 -12.76
CA ASN A 28 -10.06 12.87 -13.79
C ASN A 28 -11.00 11.70 -13.50
N PHE A 29 -11.20 11.33 -12.23
CA PHE A 29 -12.15 10.30 -11.86
C PHE A 29 -13.57 10.67 -12.33
N ILE A 30 -14.02 11.90 -12.02
CA ILE A 30 -15.34 12.39 -12.43
C ILE A 30 -15.46 12.55 -13.95
N LYS A 31 -14.40 13.00 -14.63
CA LYS A 31 -14.36 13.05 -16.09
C LYS A 31 -14.63 11.68 -16.68
N GLY A 32 -13.96 10.63 -16.15
CA GLY A 32 -14.15 9.26 -16.61
C GLY A 32 -15.53 8.69 -16.29
N VAL A 33 -16.08 8.99 -15.12
CA VAL A 33 -17.46 8.62 -14.75
C VAL A 33 -18.46 9.17 -15.80
N ASN A 34 -18.34 10.45 -16.10
CA ASN A 34 -19.24 11.12 -17.08
C ASN A 34 -19.01 10.59 -18.50
N ALA A 35 -17.78 10.25 -18.88
CA ALA A 35 -17.45 9.67 -20.19
C ALA A 35 -18.09 8.28 -20.40
N VAL A 36 -18.44 7.58 -19.33
CA VAL A 36 -19.12 6.26 -19.39
C VAL A 36 -20.65 6.39 -19.33
N GLY A 37 -21.18 7.60 -19.11
CA GLY A 37 -22.62 7.89 -19.07
C GLY A 37 -23.24 7.85 -17.67
N ASP A 38 -22.45 7.73 -16.62
CA ASP A 38 -22.90 7.91 -15.24
C ASP A 38 -22.87 9.40 -14.83
N LYS A 39 -23.48 9.76 -13.72
CA LYS A 39 -23.55 11.14 -13.22
C LYS A 39 -22.48 11.39 -12.18
N GLY A 40 -21.39 12.02 -12.58
CA GLY A 40 -20.29 12.39 -11.69
C GLY A 40 -20.28 13.87 -11.32
N ALA A 41 -19.98 14.18 -10.05
CA ALA A 41 -19.78 15.54 -9.57
C ALA A 41 -18.54 15.68 -8.69
N VAL A 42 -17.76 16.75 -8.88
CA VAL A 42 -16.70 17.14 -7.95
C VAL A 42 -17.33 17.94 -6.82
N VAL A 43 -17.13 17.49 -5.59
CA VAL A 43 -17.65 18.15 -4.40
C VAL A 43 -16.59 19.07 -3.82
N THR A 44 -16.90 20.35 -3.77
CA THR A 44 -16.06 21.42 -3.17
C THR A 44 -16.55 21.83 -1.77
N GLY A 45 -17.65 21.25 -1.30
CA GLY A 45 -18.21 21.47 0.04
C GLY A 45 -17.55 20.60 1.12
N TRP A 46 -17.93 20.87 2.37
CA TRP A 46 -17.44 20.17 3.56
C TRP A 46 -18.50 19.25 4.18
N HIS A 47 -19.35 18.67 3.39
CA HIS A 47 -20.42 17.77 3.83
C HIS A 47 -20.49 16.53 2.93
N ALA A 48 -20.90 15.40 3.48
CA ALA A 48 -21.16 14.20 2.70
C ALA A 48 -22.43 14.36 1.86
N MET A 49 -22.39 13.84 0.64
CA MET A 49 -23.53 13.81 -0.28
C MET A 49 -24.09 12.40 -0.40
N ASN A 50 -25.38 12.29 -0.63
CA ASN A 50 -26.05 11.02 -0.89
C ASN A 50 -25.86 10.63 -2.37
N THR A 51 -24.92 9.72 -2.63
CA THR A 51 -24.63 9.18 -3.96
C THR A 51 -24.49 7.65 -3.90
N ASP A 52 -24.48 7.00 -5.05
CA ASP A 52 -24.25 5.54 -5.11
C ASP A 52 -22.79 5.21 -4.78
N VAL A 53 -21.86 6.04 -5.27
CA VAL A 53 -20.43 5.91 -4.96
C VAL A 53 -19.87 7.27 -4.52
N ALA A 54 -19.14 7.26 -3.41
CA ALA A 54 -18.30 8.38 -3.00
C ALA A 54 -16.83 8.04 -3.26
N VAL A 55 -16.02 9.05 -3.63
CA VAL A 55 -14.57 8.87 -3.90
C VAL A 55 -13.78 9.78 -2.99
N ILE A 56 -12.93 9.19 -2.15
CA ILE A 56 -12.02 9.90 -1.25
C ILE A 56 -10.57 9.53 -1.50
N GLN A 57 -9.66 10.48 -1.29
CA GLN A 57 -8.22 10.21 -1.40
C GLN A 57 -7.61 9.93 -0.03
N GLY A 58 -7.18 8.70 0.17
CA GLY A 58 -6.59 8.21 1.41
C GLY A 58 -7.62 7.70 2.43
N PHE A 59 -7.28 6.60 3.03
CA PHE A 59 -8.08 5.94 4.07
C PHE A 59 -8.06 6.76 5.37
N VAL A 60 -9.15 6.69 6.14
CA VAL A 60 -9.25 7.30 7.47
C VAL A 60 -9.44 6.18 8.49
N HIS A 61 -8.49 6.06 9.38
CA HIS A 61 -8.53 5.14 10.50
C HIS A 61 -9.13 5.81 11.74
N HIS A 62 -9.71 5.02 12.68
CA HIS A 62 -10.32 5.55 13.91
C HIS A 62 -9.32 6.40 14.75
N ASN A 63 -8.02 6.09 14.70
CA ASN A 63 -6.95 6.83 15.36
C ASN A 63 -6.37 8.00 14.53
N SER A 64 -6.98 8.34 13.39
CA SER A 64 -6.51 9.45 12.57
C SER A 64 -6.65 10.79 13.29
N LYS A 65 -5.73 11.74 12.98
CA LYS A 65 -5.80 13.10 13.53
C LYS A 65 -7.14 13.77 13.20
N ASN A 66 -7.67 14.53 14.12
CA ASN A 66 -8.95 15.24 13.95
C ASN A 66 -8.75 16.56 13.18
N THR A 67 -8.30 16.49 11.93
CA THR A 67 -8.21 17.65 11.04
C THR A 67 -9.45 17.75 10.14
N ARG A 68 -9.77 18.96 9.65
CA ARG A 68 -11.00 19.20 8.88
C ARG A 68 -11.15 18.26 7.67
N HIS A 69 -10.07 18.08 6.90
CA HIS A 69 -10.08 17.21 5.72
C HIS A 69 -10.21 15.70 6.08
N LEU A 70 -9.67 15.26 7.23
CA LEU A 70 -9.83 13.88 7.68
C LEU A 70 -11.23 13.63 8.26
N ARG A 71 -11.83 14.62 8.95
CA ARG A 71 -13.24 14.55 9.35
C ARG A 71 -14.16 14.39 8.16
N LEU A 72 -13.99 15.23 7.12
CA LEU A 72 -14.79 15.10 5.90
C LEU A 72 -14.69 13.70 5.30
N ARG A 73 -13.48 13.15 5.18
CA ARG A 73 -13.30 11.79 4.64
C ARG A 73 -14.04 10.75 5.49
N LYS A 74 -13.94 10.88 6.81
CA LYS A 74 -14.64 9.99 7.74
C LYS A 74 -16.15 10.11 7.59
N ASP A 75 -16.68 11.32 7.56
CA ASP A 75 -18.11 11.58 7.42
C ASP A 75 -18.64 11.03 6.08
N VAL A 76 -17.87 11.19 5.00
CA VAL A 76 -18.20 10.62 3.69
C VAL A 76 -18.21 9.09 3.73
N TYR A 77 -17.18 8.49 4.31
CA TYR A 77 -17.08 7.04 4.43
C TYR A 77 -18.23 6.47 5.25
N ASP A 78 -18.45 7.01 6.46
CA ASP A 78 -19.50 6.57 7.36
C ASP A 78 -20.90 6.73 6.73
N ASN A 79 -21.15 7.86 6.04
CA ASN A 79 -22.41 8.09 5.33
C ASN A 79 -22.67 7.03 4.26
N GLN A 80 -21.64 6.66 3.49
CA GLN A 80 -21.80 5.63 2.45
C GLN A 80 -22.08 4.26 3.07
N ILE A 81 -21.26 3.83 4.03
CA ILE A 81 -21.40 2.52 4.67
C ILE A 81 -22.73 2.38 5.38
N ASN A 82 -23.15 3.40 6.15
CA ASN A 82 -24.43 3.39 6.88
C ASN A 82 -25.65 3.30 5.95
N ARG A 83 -25.51 3.74 4.70
CA ARG A 83 -26.56 3.65 3.68
C ARG A 83 -26.48 2.38 2.82
N GLY A 84 -25.54 1.47 3.10
CA GLY A 84 -25.28 0.30 2.25
C GLY A 84 -24.76 0.69 0.85
N LYS A 85 -24.09 1.84 0.73
CA LYS A 85 -23.48 2.35 -0.51
C LYS A 85 -21.96 2.24 -0.45
N ARG A 86 -21.30 2.42 -1.59
CA ARG A 86 -19.87 2.14 -1.72
C ARG A 86 -19.01 3.41 -1.56
N CYS A 87 -17.86 3.27 -0.93
CA CYS A 87 -16.86 4.31 -0.83
C CYS A 87 -15.56 3.87 -1.54
N MET A 88 -15.24 4.48 -2.68
CA MET A 88 -13.97 4.28 -3.38
C MET A 88 -12.86 5.03 -2.65
N ILE A 89 -11.83 4.31 -2.26
CA ILE A 89 -10.64 4.87 -1.60
C ILE A 89 -9.48 4.85 -2.58
N VAL A 90 -8.90 6.02 -2.83
CA VAL A 90 -7.70 6.18 -3.65
C VAL A 90 -6.49 6.22 -2.75
N ASP A 91 -5.53 5.33 -2.95
CA ASP A 91 -4.34 5.23 -2.11
C ASP A 91 -3.06 5.07 -2.94
N ALA A 92 -1.91 5.02 -2.26
CA ALA A 92 -0.60 5.01 -2.88
C ALA A 92 -0.38 3.84 -3.85
N ASN A 93 0.43 4.11 -4.89
CA ASN A 93 0.95 3.09 -5.79
C ASN A 93 1.82 2.07 -5.03
N LEU A 94 1.46 0.79 -5.08
CA LEU A 94 2.22 -0.29 -4.44
C LEU A 94 3.51 -0.65 -5.21
N PHE A 95 3.59 -0.26 -6.48
CA PHE A 95 4.73 -0.50 -7.37
C PHE A 95 5.66 0.72 -7.49
N LEU A 96 5.59 1.66 -6.55
CA LEU A 96 6.34 2.92 -6.60
C LEU A 96 7.87 2.73 -6.68
N ALA A 97 8.40 1.61 -6.20
CA ALA A 97 9.83 1.30 -6.33
C ALA A 97 10.28 1.13 -7.79
N TYR A 98 9.35 0.76 -8.68
CA TYR A 98 9.58 0.61 -10.12
C TYR A 98 9.17 1.86 -10.92
N ASP A 99 8.54 2.84 -10.30
CA ASP A 99 8.12 4.10 -10.92
C ASP A 99 8.55 5.27 -10.04
N LYS A 100 9.87 5.53 -10.00
CA LYS A 100 10.45 6.62 -9.20
C LYS A 100 9.84 7.95 -9.60
N GLY A 101 9.22 8.63 -8.64
CA GLY A 101 8.49 9.87 -8.89
C GLY A 101 7.06 9.67 -9.38
N ASN A 102 6.57 8.43 -9.47
CA ASN A 102 5.23 8.08 -9.95
C ASN A 102 4.90 8.72 -11.31
N THR A 103 5.83 8.61 -12.26
CA THR A 103 5.78 9.31 -13.56
C THR A 103 4.62 8.84 -14.44
N HIS A 104 4.18 7.59 -14.27
CA HIS A 104 3.00 7.03 -14.94
C HIS A 104 1.69 7.36 -14.22
N GLY A 105 1.77 7.92 -13.00
CA GLY A 105 0.59 8.32 -12.24
C GLY A 105 -0.29 7.16 -11.77
N TYR A 106 0.27 5.96 -11.58
CA TYR A 106 -0.47 4.84 -11.01
C TYR A 106 -0.85 5.11 -9.56
N LEU A 107 -2.11 4.82 -9.23
CA LEU A 107 -2.62 4.80 -7.86
C LEU A 107 -3.49 3.56 -7.68
N ARG A 108 -3.68 3.15 -6.44
CA ARG A 108 -4.55 2.05 -6.08
C ARG A 108 -5.96 2.56 -5.78
N TYR A 109 -6.96 1.82 -6.27
CA TYR A 109 -8.38 2.08 -6.09
C TYR A 109 -9.05 0.84 -5.53
N SER A 110 -9.76 0.98 -4.42
CA SER A 110 -10.49 -0.12 -3.80
C SER A 110 -11.75 0.39 -3.11
N TYR A 111 -12.81 -0.42 -3.06
CA TYR A 111 -14.03 -0.04 -2.34
C TYR A 111 -13.92 -0.41 -0.87
N ASP A 112 -14.38 0.47 -0.01
CA ASP A 112 -14.68 0.30 1.41
C ASP A 112 -13.50 -0.04 2.31
N GLY A 113 -12.33 -0.25 1.75
CA GLY A 113 -11.09 -0.53 2.49
C GLY A 113 -9.86 -0.48 1.59
N ILE A 114 -8.67 -0.51 2.19
CA ILE A 114 -7.39 -0.43 1.47
C ILE A 114 -6.55 -1.71 1.55
N PHE A 115 -7.01 -2.71 2.27
CA PHE A 115 -6.34 -4.01 2.38
C PHE A 115 -7.17 -5.10 1.70
N PRO A 116 -6.55 -6.17 1.19
CA PRO A 116 -7.28 -7.29 0.57
C PRO A 116 -8.31 -7.95 1.49
N THR A 117 -8.15 -7.80 2.80
CA THR A 117 -9.04 -8.37 3.83
C THR A 117 -10.24 -7.49 4.16
N THR A 118 -10.20 -6.20 3.81
CA THR A 118 -11.25 -5.22 4.17
C THR A 118 -11.80 -4.45 2.99
N GLY A 119 -11.10 -4.47 1.84
CA GLY A 119 -11.47 -3.74 0.65
C GLY A 119 -11.76 -4.64 -0.54
N GLU A 120 -12.67 -4.19 -1.39
CA GLU A 120 -12.92 -4.83 -2.69
C GLU A 120 -11.95 -4.25 -3.74
N TYR A 121 -11.09 -5.11 -4.30
CA TYR A 121 -10.05 -4.72 -5.26
C TYR A 121 -10.50 -4.79 -6.73
N CYS A 122 -11.78 -5.02 -6.96
CA CYS A 122 -12.38 -5.09 -8.30
C CYS A 122 -11.74 -6.15 -9.19
N TYR A 123 -11.45 -7.30 -8.61
CA TYR A 123 -10.85 -8.44 -9.31
C TYR A 123 -11.91 -9.46 -9.67
N ASP A 124 -12.21 -9.63 -10.96
CA ASP A 124 -13.26 -10.55 -11.44
C ASP A 124 -12.72 -11.76 -12.20
N THR A 125 -11.61 -11.62 -12.89
CA THR A 125 -11.06 -12.69 -13.73
C THR A 125 -9.54 -12.70 -13.71
N PRO A 126 -8.91 -13.87 -13.93
CA PRO A 126 -7.46 -13.97 -14.04
C PRO A 126 -6.90 -13.42 -15.36
N ASP A 127 -7.55 -12.45 -16.00
CA ASP A 127 -7.06 -11.82 -17.23
C ASP A 127 -5.66 -11.20 -17.02
N PRO A 128 -4.64 -11.66 -17.72
CA PRO A 128 -3.28 -11.18 -17.58
C PRO A 128 -3.02 -9.84 -18.28
N SER A 129 -3.93 -9.36 -19.12
CA SER A 129 -3.68 -8.24 -20.05
C SER A 129 -3.29 -6.96 -19.29
N ARG A 130 -3.98 -6.65 -18.20
CA ARG A 130 -3.69 -5.47 -17.39
C ARG A 130 -2.32 -5.58 -16.68
N TRP A 131 -2.04 -6.73 -16.08
CA TRP A 131 -0.74 -6.97 -15.48
C TRP A 131 0.40 -6.89 -16.52
N ASN A 132 0.22 -7.47 -17.69
CA ASN A 132 1.22 -7.42 -18.77
C ASN A 132 1.47 -5.98 -19.23
N ARG A 133 0.42 -5.15 -19.38
CA ARG A 133 0.53 -3.72 -19.70
C ARG A 133 1.35 -3.00 -18.63
N MET A 134 0.97 -3.14 -17.38
CA MET A 134 1.62 -2.49 -16.24
C MET A 134 3.08 -2.94 -16.09
N LYS A 135 3.33 -4.26 -16.18
CA LYS A 135 4.66 -4.86 -16.15
C LYS A 135 5.58 -4.26 -17.22
N THR A 136 5.08 -4.10 -18.45
CA THR A 136 5.83 -3.50 -19.56
C THR A 136 6.11 -2.02 -19.30
N GLN A 137 5.11 -1.24 -18.91
CA GLN A 137 5.25 0.20 -18.66
C GLN A 137 6.23 0.49 -17.51
N LEU A 138 6.14 -0.25 -16.42
CA LEU A 138 6.99 -0.07 -15.25
C LEU A 138 8.32 -0.84 -15.36
N LYS A 139 8.54 -1.58 -16.44
CA LYS A 139 9.74 -2.41 -16.68
C LYS A 139 9.99 -3.38 -15.52
N ILE A 140 8.93 -3.98 -15.00
CA ILE A 140 9.01 -4.93 -13.89
C ILE A 140 9.47 -6.28 -14.45
N ASP A 141 10.55 -6.82 -13.88
CA ASP A 141 11.01 -8.18 -14.09
C ASP A 141 10.74 -8.99 -12.81
N VAL A 142 9.82 -9.97 -12.90
CA VAL A 142 9.49 -10.84 -11.76
C VAL A 142 10.57 -11.91 -11.66
N LYS A 143 11.50 -11.74 -10.74
CA LYS A 143 12.67 -12.61 -10.61
C LYS A 143 12.29 -13.97 -10.02
N PRO A 144 12.96 -15.05 -10.41
CA PRO A 144 12.82 -16.34 -9.74
C PRO A 144 13.05 -16.21 -8.24
N TRP A 145 12.40 -17.09 -7.45
CA TRP A 145 12.70 -17.16 -6.02
C TRP A 145 14.18 -17.50 -5.81
N ASN A 146 14.86 -16.67 -5.07
CA ASN A 146 16.24 -16.89 -4.70
C ASN A 146 16.34 -17.35 -3.24
N LEU A 147 16.45 -18.66 -3.06
CA LEU A 147 16.51 -19.26 -1.73
C LEU A 147 17.93 -19.28 -1.13
N ASP A 148 18.95 -19.12 -1.97
CA ASP A 148 20.36 -19.12 -1.56
C ASP A 148 20.91 -17.72 -1.29
N ASN A 149 20.04 -16.71 -1.37
CA ASN A 149 20.42 -15.33 -1.17
C ASN A 149 20.92 -15.01 0.21
N GLY A 150 21.91 -14.16 0.21
CA GLY A 150 22.38 -13.22 1.21
C GLY A 150 22.61 -13.76 2.63
N PRO A 151 23.59 -13.18 3.30
CA PRO A 151 23.93 -13.56 4.68
C PRO A 151 23.04 -12.88 5.72
N THR A 152 22.09 -12.01 5.32
CA THR A 152 21.43 -11.12 6.27
C THR A 152 19.91 -11.29 6.29
N VAL A 153 19.30 -10.93 7.40
CA VAL A 153 17.85 -10.69 7.53
C VAL A 153 17.62 -9.18 7.45
N LEU A 154 16.79 -8.74 6.52
CA LEU A 154 16.44 -7.32 6.38
C LEU A 154 15.11 -7.02 7.07
N ILE A 155 15.10 -6.14 8.07
CA ILE A 155 13.88 -5.61 8.69
C ILE A 155 13.57 -4.24 8.09
N CYS A 156 12.43 -4.12 7.39
CA CYS A 156 11.91 -2.85 6.90
C CYS A 156 10.88 -2.28 7.87
N CYS A 157 11.26 -1.22 8.59
CA CYS A 157 10.41 -0.57 9.58
C CYS A 157 9.33 0.27 8.93
N GLN A 158 8.19 0.38 9.61
CA GLN A 158 7.17 1.37 9.31
C GLN A 158 7.48 2.70 9.99
N ARG A 159 6.69 3.73 9.66
CA ARG A 159 6.77 5.03 10.33
C ARG A 159 6.31 4.89 11.77
N ASP A 160 7.06 5.47 12.70
CA ASP A 160 6.77 5.43 14.14
C ASP A 160 5.38 5.94 14.49
N GLY A 161 4.69 5.22 15.38
CA GLY A 161 3.40 5.62 15.92
C GLY A 161 2.27 5.76 14.87
N GLY A 162 2.47 5.18 13.68
CA GLY A 162 1.45 5.19 12.63
C GLY A 162 0.25 4.30 12.99
N TRP A 163 -0.93 4.66 12.46
CA TRP A 163 -2.15 3.87 12.64
C TRP A 163 -2.00 2.40 12.17
N SER A 164 -1.14 2.17 11.19
CA SER A 164 -0.86 0.84 10.64
C SER A 164 -0.11 -0.10 11.61
N MET A 165 0.42 0.44 12.72
CA MET A 165 1.04 -0.31 13.81
C MET A 165 0.22 -0.22 15.10
N ASP A 166 -1.06 0.18 15.02
CA ASP A 166 -1.95 0.38 16.19
C ASP A 166 -1.38 1.29 17.29
N GLY A 167 -0.50 2.21 16.88
CA GLY A 167 0.18 3.14 17.80
C GLY A 167 1.41 2.54 18.51
N GLU A 168 1.79 1.28 18.25
CA GLU A 168 3.01 0.69 18.80
C GLU A 168 4.25 1.46 18.30
N GLY A 169 5.16 1.77 19.21
CA GLY A 169 6.42 2.42 18.89
C GLY A 169 7.35 1.49 18.09
N VAL A 170 7.99 2.04 17.07
CA VAL A 170 8.83 1.25 16.15
C VAL A 170 10.00 0.56 16.86
N VAL A 171 10.59 1.17 17.89
CA VAL A 171 11.72 0.56 18.63
C VAL A 171 11.24 -0.61 19.49
N VAL A 172 10.08 -0.48 20.14
CA VAL A 172 9.47 -1.56 20.94
C VAL A 172 9.19 -2.76 20.05
N TRP A 173 8.54 -2.55 18.92
CA TRP A 173 8.28 -3.57 17.92
C TRP A 173 9.58 -4.23 17.40
N LEU A 174 10.61 -3.42 17.08
CA LEU A 174 11.91 -3.91 16.62
C LEU A 174 12.57 -4.85 17.64
N VAL A 175 12.63 -4.43 18.90
CA VAL A 175 13.26 -5.23 19.97
C VAL A 175 12.57 -6.56 20.14
N LYS A 176 11.24 -6.57 20.19
CA LYS A 176 10.44 -7.80 20.22
C LYS A 176 10.75 -8.71 19.03
N THR A 177 10.68 -8.13 17.82
CA THR A 177 10.89 -8.87 16.57
C THR A 177 12.31 -9.44 16.49
N ILE A 178 13.34 -8.67 16.85
CA ILE A 178 14.72 -9.13 16.83
C ILE A 178 14.94 -10.27 17.84
N ASN A 179 14.40 -10.14 19.06
CA ASN A 179 14.51 -11.20 20.06
C ASN A 179 13.88 -12.50 19.57
N GLU A 180 12.74 -12.43 18.91
CA GLU A 180 12.10 -13.61 18.33
C GLU A 180 12.90 -14.17 17.14
N ILE A 181 13.42 -13.32 16.23
CA ILE A 181 14.31 -13.73 15.14
C ILE A 181 15.49 -14.51 15.66
N ARG A 182 16.11 -14.09 16.77
CA ARG A 182 17.28 -14.75 17.37
C ARG A 182 17.01 -16.17 17.86
N THR A 183 15.75 -16.56 18.04
CA THR A 183 15.40 -17.95 18.34
C THR A 183 15.49 -18.87 17.12
N TYR A 184 15.55 -18.30 15.91
CA TYR A 184 15.53 -19.04 14.64
C TYR A 184 16.81 -18.88 13.82
N THR A 185 17.57 -17.80 14.00
CA THR A 185 18.77 -17.52 13.20
C THR A 185 19.78 -16.62 13.89
N ASP A 186 21.06 -16.87 13.62
CA ASP A 186 22.20 -16.07 14.04
C ASP A 186 22.69 -15.06 12.98
N ARG A 187 21.98 -14.95 11.84
CA ARG A 187 22.37 -14.05 10.75
C ARG A 187 22.47 -12.61 11.21
N GLN A 188 23.30 -11.83 10.55
CA GLN A 188 23.29 -10.38 10.73
C GLN A 188 21.92 -9.82 10.34
N ILE A 189 21.40 -8.93 11.19
CA ILE A 189 20.15 -8.20 10.90
C ILE A 189 20.48 -6.83 10.40
N ILE A 190 19.93 -6.47 9.24
CA ILE A 190 19.96 -5.10 8.71
C ILE A 190 18.61 -4.47 9.04
N ILE A 191 18.63 -3.30 9.67
CA ILE A 191 17.44 -2.54 10.02
C ILE A 191 17.34 -1.33 9.09
N ARG A 192 16.26 -1.26 8.31
CA ARG A 192 15.97 -0.14 7.43
C ARG A 192 14.78 0.64 7.97
N PHE A 193 15.03 1.83 8.52
CA PHE A 193 13.97 2.73 8.95
C PHE A 193 13.22 3.31 7.74
N HIS A 194 11.96 3.67 7.95
CA HIS A 194 11.13 4.27 6.90
C HIS A 194 11.72 5.62 6.47
N PRO A 195 11.92 5.89 5.16
CA PRO A 195 12.58 7.11 4.68
C PRO A 195 11.84 8.40 5.05
N GLY A 196 10.54 8.33 5.29
CA GLY A 196 9.73 9.46 5.76
C GLY A 196 9.63 9.60 7.28
N ASP A 197 10.38 8.81 8.05
CA ASP A 197 10.41 8.95 9.50
C ASP A 197 11.44 10.02 9.90
N LYS A 198 10.95 11.07 10.56
CA LYS A 198 11.79 12.21 10.99
C LYS A 198 12.57 11.94 12.29
N LYS A 199 12.23 10.87 13.01
CA LYS A 199 12.81 10.52 14.31
C LYS A 199 13.88 9.42 14.25
N VAL A 200 14.35 9.04 13.07
CA VAL A 200 15.30 7.92 12.89
C VAL A 200 16.50 8.02 13.83
N ARG A 201 17.06 9.22 14.01
CA ARG A 201 18.22 9.41 14.92
C ARG A 201 17.89 9.06 16.38
N ASP A 202 16.70 9.40 16.83
CA ASP A 202 16.25 9.11 18.19
C ASP A 202 15.98 7.62 18.36
N HIS A 203 15.37 6.99 17.36
CA HIS A 203 15.15 5.53 17.33
C HIS A 203 16.46 4.75 17.39
N VAL A 204 17.49 5.19 16.65
CA VAL A 204 18.82 4.56 16.69
C VAL A 204 19.46 4.70 18.08
N ARG A 205 19.36 5.87 18.72
CA ARG A 205 19.85 6.09 20.10
C ARG A 205 19.11 5.23 21.11
N GLU A 206 17.80 5.11 20.97
CA GLU A 206 16.99 4.28 21.84
C GLU A 206 17.32 2.79 21.65
N LEU A 207 17.40 2.32 20.43
CA LEU A 207 17.76 0.92 20.11
C LEU A 207 19.14 0.55 20.66
N ALA A 208 20.10 1.46 20.63
CA ALA A 208 21.45 1.23 21.16
C ALA A 208 21.48 0.91 22.67
N LYS A 209 20.48 1.33 23.45
CA LYS A 209 20.36 1.03 24.89
C LYS A 209 20.15 -0.45 25.17
N TYR A 210 19.58 -1.19 24.22
CA TYR A 210 19.30 -2.64 24.34
C TYR A 210 20.53 -3.52 24.08
N LYS A 211 21.67 -2.96 23.62
CA LYS A 211 22.94 -3.66 23.38
C LYS A 211 22.80 -4.93 22.55
N ILE A 212 21.91 -4.93 21.55
CA ILE A 212 21.66 -6.09 20.69
C ILE A 212 22.85 -6.30 19.76
N SER A 213 23.39 -7.53 19.74
CA SER A 213 24.52 -7.90 18.86
C SER A 213 24.07 -8.22 17.43
N LYS A 214 25.02 -8.20 16.51
CA LYS A 214 24.82 -8.58 15.09
C LYS A 214 23.67 -7.81 14.40
N ILE A 215 23.49 -6.52 14.74
CA ILE A 215 22.58 -5.63 14.03
C ILE A 215 23.36 -4.51 13.32
N ARG A 216 22.85 -4.03 12.22
CA ARG A 216 23.37 -2.87 11.47
C ARG A 216 22.21 -2.03 10.95
N ILE A 217 22.32 -0.73 11.07
CA ILE A 217 21.35 0.19 10.44
C ILE A 217 21.72 0.38 8.97
N SER A 218 20.75 0.25 8.07
CA SER A 218 20.96 0.54 6.66
C SER A 218 21.21 2.03 6.44
N SER A 219 22.24 2.32 5.65
CA SER A 219 22.56 3.67 5.14
C SER A 219 22.24 3.83 3.65
N ASN A 220 21.77 2.77 3.00
CA ASN A 220 21.45 2.76 1.56
C ASN A 220 20.25 3.65 1.27
N GLN A 221 20.34 4.48 0.24
CA GLN A 221 19.21 5.26 -0.23
C GLN A 221 18.19 4.37 -0.96
N ASP A 222 18.68 3.50 -1.83
CA ASP A 222 17.85 2.57 -2.59
C ASP A 222 17.68 1.24 -1.82
N ILE A 223 16.43 0.82 -1.63
CA ILE A 223 16.09 -0.43 -0.96
C ILE A 223 16.62 -1.67 -1.73
N MET A 224 16.79 -1.56 -3.04
CA MET A 224 17.33 -2.64 -3.87
C MET A 224 18.75 -3.06 -3.45
N GLN A 225 19.54 -2.12 -2.91
CA GLN A 225 20.88 -2.42 -2.38
C GLN A 225 20.82 -3.28 -1.11
N ASP A 226 19.82 -3.05 -0.26
CA ASP A 226 19.60 -3.89 0.92
C ASP A 226 19.05 -5.26 0.54
N PHE A 227 18.19 -5.33 -0.48
CA PHE A 227 17.64 -6.57 -1.00
C PHE A 227 18.70 -7.52 -1.55
N ALA A 228 19.73 -7.00 -2.20
CA ALA A 228 20.83 -7.80 -2.73
C ALA A 228 21.58 -8.63 -1.68
N LEU A 229 21.50 -8.24 -0.41
CA LEU A 229 22.14 -8.92 0.72
C LEU A 229 21.17 -9.76 1.57
N ALA A 230 19.89 -9.70 1.29
CA ALA A 230 18.87 -10.27 2.14
C ALA A 230 18.60 -11.74 1.86
N LYS A 231 18.70 -12.61 2.87
CA LYS A 231 18.14 -13.98 2.89
C LYS A 231 16.62 -13.91 2.89
N CYS A 232 16.06 -13.03 3.71
CA CYS A 232 14.65 -12.74 3.75
C CYS A 232 14.40 -11.29 4.18
N VAL A 233 13.22 -10.79 3.84
CA VAL A 233 12.73 -9.46 4.23
C VAL A 233 11.62 -9.61 5.25
N ILE A 234 11.70 -8.90 6.35
CA ILE A 234 10.68 -8.88 7.41
C ILE A 234 10.13 -7.47 7.53
N ASN A 235 8.82 -7.35 7.58
CA ASN A 235 8.16 -6.09 7.92
C ASN A 235 6.80 -6.35 8.61
N TYR A 236 6.19 -5.30 9.16
CA TYR A 236 4.90 -5.46 9.83
C TYR A 236 3.79 -5.71 8.81
N ASN A 237 3.46 -4.72 7.95
CA ASN A 237 2.47 -4.83 6.87
C ASN A 237 2.74 -3.89 5.69
N SER A 238 3.97 -3.40 5.54
CA SER A 238 4.31 -2.33 4.61
C SER A 238 4.65 -2.79 3.20
N SER A 239 4.63 -1.85 2.25
CA SER A 239 4.84 -2.06 0.82
C SER A 239 6.21 -2.66 0.40
N PRO A 240 7.31 -2.60 1.16
CA PRO A 240 8.52 -3.35 0.84
C PRO A 240 8.29 -4.84 0.56
N ALA A 241 7.25 -5.45 1.15
CA ALA A 241 6.88 -6.83 0.87
C ALA A 241 6.48 -7.06 -0.59
N ILE A 242 5.84 -6.08 -1.23
CA ILE A 242 5.47 -6.17 -2.65
C ILE A 242 6.75 -6.28 -3.50
N VAL A 243 7.69 -5.38 -3.23
CA VAL A 243 8.92 -5.26 -4.01
C VAL A 243 9.83 -6.47 -3.77
N SER A 244 10.07 -6.86 -2.52
CA SER A 244 10.91 -8.03 -2.20
C SER A 244 10.36 -9.31 -2.80
N THR A 245 9.04 -9.48 -2.80
CA THR A 245 8.38 -10.62 -3.43
C THR A 245 8.56 -10.63 -4.94
N ILE A 246 8.47 -9.48 -5.62
CA ILE A 246 8.76 -9.36 -7.06
C ILE A 246 10.24 -9.63 -7.37
N GLU A 247 11.14 -9.15 -6.52
CA GLU A 247 12.58 -9.39 -6.63
C GLU A 247 13.00 -10.83 -6.28
N GLY A 248 12.05 -11.71 -5.96
CA GLY A 248 12.29 -13.12 -5.67
C GLY A 248 12.88 -13.38 -4.28
N ILE A 249 12.74 -12.43 -3.35
CA ILE A 249 13.26 -12.58 -1.99
C ILE A 249 12.14 -13.04 -1.06
N PRO A 250 12.34 -14.14 -0.34
CA PRO A 250 11.37 -14.61 0.66
C PRO A 250 11.02 -13.50 1.65
N THR A 251 9.74 -13.33 1.90
CA THR A 251 9.24 -12.22 2.71
C THR A 251 8.33 -12.71 3.81
N ILE A 252 8.45 -12.10 4.98
CA ILE A 252 7.62 -12.36 6.16
C ILE A 252 6.93 -11.06 6.56
N GLN A 253 5.60 -11.06 6.59
CA GLN A 253 4.80 -9.96 7.12
C GLN A 253 4.10 -10.38 8.41
N LEU A 254 4.30 -9.63 9.49
CA LEU A 254 3.83 -10.00 10.83
C LEU A 254 2.37 -9.65 11.10
N ASP A 255 1.75 -8.85 10.25
CA ASP A 255 0.32 -8.53 10.31
C ASP A 255 -0.41 -9.06 9.06
N PRO A 256 -0.95 -10.27 9.07
CA PRO A 256 -1.65 -10.85 7.93
C PRO A 256 -2.96 -10.15 7.59
N MET A 257 -3.55 -9.40 8.52
CA MET A 257 -4.83 -8.73 8.31
C MET A 257 -4.70 -7.48 7.45
N ARG A 258 -3.55 -6.80 7.53
CA ARG A 258 -3.27 -5.58 6.76
C ARG A 258 -2.17 -5.78 5.72
N SER A 259 -1.82 -7.02 5.42
CA SER A 259 -0.83 -7.36 4.41
C SER A 259 -1.39 -7.25 2.99
N GLN A 260 -0.74 -6.45 2.14
CA GLN A 260 -1.02 -6.38 0.70
C GLN A 260 -0.49 -7.58 -0.07
N ALA A 261 0.47 -8.29 0.49
CA ALA A 261 1.11 -9.47 -0.08
C ALA A 261 0.70 -10.78 0.60
N LYS A 262 -0.38 -10.78 1.38
CA LYS A 262 -0.83 -11.92 2.21
C LYS A 262 -0.78 -13.27 1.50
N GLU A 263 -1.11 -13.30 0.22
CA GLU A 263 -1.21 -14.54 -0.58
C GLU A 263 0.15 -15.12 -0.97
N VAL A 264 1.23 -14.35 -0.86
CA VAL A 264 2.56 -14.68 -1.42
C VAL A 264 3.71 -14.45 -0.44
N VAL A 265 3.41 -14.26 0.83
CA VAL A 265 4.40 -14.08 1.91
C VAL A 265 4.09 -15.01 3.08
N SER A 266 5.11 -15.29 3.87
CA SER A 266 4.94 -15.96 5.15
C SER A 266 4.46 -14.99 6.24
N HIS A 267 3.84 -15.55 7.28
CA HIS A 267 3.44 -14.81 8.49
C HIS A 267 4.11 -15.37 9.76
N SER A 268 5.14 -16.22 9.59
CA SER A 268 5.85 -16.86 10.69
C SER A 268 7.36 -16.68 10.57
N LEU A 269 7.98 -16.14 11.61
CA LEU A 269 9.45 -16.01 11.71
C LEU A 269 10.17 -17.36 11.72
N LYS A 270 9.49 -18.47 12.00
CA LYS A 270 10.04 -19.83 11.87
C LYS A 270 10.53 -20.17 10.47
N GLN A 271 10.03 -19.44 9.46
CA GLN A 271 10.35 -19.69 8.06
C GLN A 271 11.56 -18.88 7.55
N ILE A 272 12.32 -18.21 8.43
CA ILE A 272 13.51 -17.44 8.04
C ILE A 272 14.52 -18.31 7.29
N GLU A 273 14.84 -19.49 7.82
CA GLU A 273 15.84 -20.39 7.21
C GLU A 273 15.23 -21.35 6.17
N THR A 274 13.94 -21.64 6.27
CA THR A 274 13.20 -22.54 5.38
C THR A 274 11.99 -21.83 4.76
N PRO A 275 12.21 -20.84 3.88
CA PRO A 275 11.13 -20.04 3.34
C PRO A 275 10.24 -20.84 2.39
N GLN A 276 8.95 -20.50 2.39
CA GLN A 276 8.00 -20.98 1.40
C GLN A 276 8.11 -20.20 0.10
N MET A 277 7.93 -20.92 -1.02
CA MET A 277 7.76 -20.35 -2.34
C MET A 277 6.28 -20.34 -2.71
N PHE A 278 5.85 -19.23 -3.27
CA PHE A 278 4.46 -19.02 -3.68
C PHE A 278 4.37 -18.77 -5.19
N ASP A 279 3.27 -19.15 -5.80
CA ASP A 279 2.93 -18.65 -7.13
C ASP A 279 2.45 -17.20 -7.02
N ARG A 280 3.23 -16.28 -7.58
CA ARG A 280 3.00 -14.84 -7.48
C ARG A 280 2.14 -14.28 -8.60
N GLU A 281 2.00 -15.01 -9.70
CA GLU A 281 1.34 -14.50 -10.90
C GLU A 281 -0.16 -14.17 -10.65
N PRO A 282 -0.96 -15.04 -10.01
CA PRO A 282 -2.36 -14.70 -9.70
C PRO A 282 -2.51 -13.46 -8.82
N TRP A 283 -1.63 -13.32 -7.82
CA TRP A 283 -1.62 -12.17 -6.92
C TRP A 283 -1.23 -10.86 -7.66
N LEU A 284 -0.23 -10.89 -8.54
CA LEU A 284 0.16 -9.73 -9.35
C LEU A 284 -0.94 -9.29 -10.30
N ARG A 285 -1.66 -10.23 -10.92
CA ARG A 285 -2.84 -9.94 -11.74
C ARG A 285 -3.93 -9.25 -10.94
N LYS A 286 -4.19 -9.73 -9.72
CA LYS A 286 -5.14 -9.12 -8.80
C LYS A 286 -4.75 -7.70 -8.44
N LEU A 287 -3.50 -7.47 -8.03
CA LEU A 287 -3.01 -6.13 -7.71
C LEU A 287 -3.07 -5.17 -8.91
N ALA A 288 -2.76 -5.65 -10.11
CA ALA A 288 -2.83 -4.81 -11.30
C ALA A 288 -4.24 -4.29 -11.58
N GLN A 289 -5.29 -5.05 -11.26
CA GLN A 289 -6.68 -4.63 -11.52
C GLN A 289 -7.17 -3.51 -10.60
N CYS A 290 -6.52 -3.27 -9.49
CA CYS A 290 -6.83 -2.12 -8.64
C CYS A 290 -5.89 -0.91 -8.86
N HIS A 291 -4.91 -1.00 -9.78
CA HIS A 291 -3.99 0.11 -10.09
C HIS A 291 -4.31 0.75 -11.43
N TRP A 292 -4.57 2.07 -11.42
CA TRP A 292 -4.97 2.84 -12.59
C TRP A 292 -4.20 4.15 -12.68
N THR A 293 -3.88 4.57 -13.90
CA THR A 293 -3.22 5.85 -14.19
C THR A 293 -4.22 6.99 -14.24
N LEU A 294 -3.73 8.23 -14.17
CA LEU A 294 -4.57 9.41 -14.31
C LEU A 294 -5.27 9.50 -15.69
N ASP A 295 -4.61 9.01 -16.74
CA ASP A 295 -5.18 9.00 -18.09
C ASP A 295 -6.29 7.95 -18.22
N GLU A 296 -6.08 6.76 -17.68
CA GLU A 296 -7.10 5.69 -17.65
C GLU A 296 -8.33 6.11 -16.83
N LEU A 297 -8.14 6.93 -15.78
CA LEU A 297 -9.25 7.57 -15.09
C LEU A 297 -10.01 8.52 -16.02
N ALA A 298 -9.29 9.45 -16.65
CA ALA A 298 -9.89 10.51 -17.47
C ALA A 298 -10.63 9.98 -18.70
N THR A 299 -10.17 8.88 -19.28
CA THR A 299 -10.84 8.20 -20.42
C THR A 299 -12.04 7.36 -20.02
N GLY A 300 -12.21 7.10 -18.72
CA GLY A 300 -13.25 6.23 -18.18
C GLY A 300 -12.94 4.73 -18.27
N GLU A 301 -11.75 4.33 -18.72
CA GLU A 301 -11.34 2.93 -18.74
C GLU A 301 -11.39 2.33 -17.33
N ALA A 302 -10.79 3.02 -16.37
CA ALA A 302 -10.80 2.63 -14.96
C ALA A 302 -12.21 2.50 -14.39
N TRP A 303 -13.07 3.52 -14.63
CA TRP A 303 -14.43 3.50 -14.11
C TRP A 303 -15.27 2.40 -14.76
N ARG A 304 -15.17 2.16 -16.07
CA ARG A 304 -15.86 1.08 -16.77
C ARG A 304 -15.56 -0.29 -16.17
N HIS A 305 -14.33 -0.47 -15.68
CA HIS A 305 -13.96 -1.67 -14.95
C HIS A 305 -14.57 -1.68 -13.54
N MET A 306 -14.27 -0.66 -12.73
CA MET A 306 -14.62 -0.63 -11.31
C MET A 306 -16.12 -0.53 -11.02
N ARG A 307 -16.93 0.08 -11.92
CA ARG A 307 -18.37 0.26 -11.71
C ARG A 307 -19.17 -1.04 -11.58
N LYS A 308 -18.59 -2.17 -11.93
CA LYS A 308 -19.21 -3.50 -11.77
C LYS A 308 -19.43 -3.89 -10.31
N TRP A 309 -18.68 -3.29 -9.39
CA TRP A 309 -18.71 -3.51 -7.94
C TRP A 309 -19.33 -2.33 -7.16
N ALA A 310 -19.87 -1.37 -7.87
CA ALA A 310 -20.50 -0.18 -7.30
C ALA A 310 -21.88 -0.44 -6.68
#